data_275222843ce3ca08efb82674c6bf1af9
#
_entry.id   275222843ce3ca08efb82674c6bf1af9
#
_cell.length_a   1.000
_cell.length_b   1.000
_cell.length_c   1.000
_cell.angle_alpha   90.00
_cell.angle_beta   90.00
_cell.angle_gamma   90.00
#
_symmetry.space_group_name_H-M   'P 1'
#
loop_
_entity.id
_entity.type
_entity.pdbx_description
1 polymer ?
#
loop_
_entity_poly.entity_id
_entity_poly.type
_entity_poly.pdbx_seq_one_letter_code
_entity_poly.pdbx_strand_id
1 'polypeptide(L)'
;MFKIFVVGFCLMGISMGSWATSLFDPLDGQLDFSQYLSENAYGFLPVPIIITDPAVGGGLGVVGLFFHEDKDSQQERLKSMQKADADAGRYLLPPSVSAVAVAGTGNDSWFAGGGHMGFFKQGDIRYTAGGGYGDVNLDFYGFGDINLSKPIEIKTKASMVLQKLKFKLPNTRWFLGVSQQYVSAEISPNSLGQLDEVLPPDWSEELRKILTKRITTSSVGLIAEYDSRDNIFTPRQGYQYQLESMWFDESIGSDIDYSLTSFQGLNFWPLRKQIRLGLKVAADYADADGLLPPYATPSIQLRGIPAMRYQGQFVGMTEAEVVWEATNRWRAAVFAGVGKATNDTGKFNQADTRKTYGVGFRYQIARRYGFDVGIDVARGPEETVWYITAGSAWAGI
;
A
#
# COMPACT_ATOMS: atom_id res chain seq x y z
N MET A 1 3.90 7.32 -1.02
CA MET A 1 3.55 6.10 -1.76
C MET A 1 2.03 6.03 -1.84
N PHE A 2 1.45 6.29 -3.00
CA PHE A 2 0.00 6.27 -3.17
C PHE A 2 -0.52 4.85 -2.94
N LYS A 3 -1.42 4.67 -1.99
CA LYS A 3 -2.17 3.42 -1.84
C LYS A 3 -3.25 3.40 -2.91
N ILE A 4 -2.95 2.80 -4.05
CA ILE A 4 -3.95 2.50 -5.07
C ILE A 4 -4.71 1.27 -4.59
N PHE A 5 -5.95 1.46 -4.16
CA PHE A 5 -6.81 0.36 -3.78
C PHE A 5 -7.73 -0.02 -4.94
N VAL A 6 -7.57 -1.25 -5.37
CA VAL A 6 -8.35 -1.85 -6.46
C VAL A 6 -9.50 -2.64 -5.85
N VAL A 7 -10.72 -2.31 -6.17
CA VAL A 7 -11.85 -3.22 -6.43
C VAL A 7 -13.17 -2.46 -6.64
N GLY A 8 -13.71 -2.53 -7.82
CA GLY A 8 -15.12 -2.27 -8.10
C GLY A 8 -15.61 -3.33 -9.08
N PHE A 9 -16.50 -4.17 -8.65
CA PHE A 9 -17.12 -5.18 -9.52
C PHE A 9 -18.45 -4.66 -10.02
N CYS A 10 -18.49 -4.12 -11.26
CA CYS A 10 -19.73 -3.93 -12.00
C CYS A 10 -20.01 -5.16 -12.85
N LEU A 11 -21.09 -5.87 -12.54
CA LEU A 11 -21.68 -6.88 -13.41
C LEU A 11 -22.18 -6.22 -14.70
N MET A 12 -21.34 -6.11 -15.72
CA MET A 12 -21.81 -5.92 -17.08
C MET A 12 -22.26 -7.27 -17.61
N GLY A 13 -23.53 -7.33 -18.04
CA GLY A 13 -24.14 -8.50 -18.64
C GLY A 13 -23.40 -8.93 -19.91
N ILE A 14 -22.57 -9.95 -19.77
CA ILE A 14 -21.97 -10.71 -20.87
C ILE A 14 -22.65 -12.05 -20.90
N SER A 15 -23.04 -12.51 -22.08
CA SER A 15 -23.78 -13.75 -22.37
C SER A 15 -23.34 -14.95 -21.52
N MET A 16 -24.24 -15.38 -20.63
CA MET A 16 -24.01 -16.40 -19.59
C MET A 16 -24.08 -17.84 -20.14
N GLY A 17 -23.20 -18.24 -21.03
CA GLY A 17 -23.29 -19.60 -21.60
C GLY A 17 -22.45 -20.68 -20.89
N SER A 18 -21.25 -20.37 -20.39
CA SER A 18 -20.37 -21.40 -19.77
C SER A 18 -19.51 -20.90 -18.61
N TRP A 19 -19.62 -19.64 -18.23
CA TRP A 19 -18.78 -18.99 -17.21
C TRP A 19 -19.38 -19.03 -15.79
N ALA A 20 -20.68 -19.32 -15.69
CA ALA A 20 -21.39 -19.26 -14.41
C ALA A 20 -20.94 -20.30 -13.39
N THR A 21 -20.45 -21.46 -13.82
CA THR A 21 -20.01 -22.54 -12.92
C THR A 21 -18.65 -22.31 -12.29
N SER A 22 -17.79 -21.46 -12.87
CA SER A 22 -16.46 -21.18 -12.36
C SER A 22 -16.39 -20.01 -11.36
N LEU A 23 -17.48 -19.26 -11.18
CA LEU A 23 -17.57 -18.08 -10.32
C LEU A 23 -18.22 -18.36 -8.96
N PHE A 24 -18.70 -19.56 -8.72
CA PHE A 24 -19.32 -19.96 -7.47
C PHE A 24 -18.60 -21.16 -6.86
N ASP A 25 -18.33 -21.06 -5.53
CA ASP A 25 -17.70 -22.16 -4.80
C ASP A 25 -18.65 -23.36 -4.71
N PRO A 26 -18.25 -24.55 -5.17
CA PRO A 26 -19.09 -25.74 -5.09
C PRO A 26 -19.40 -26.20 -3.66
N LEU A 27 -18.66 -25.71 -2.64
CA LEU A 27 -18.87 -26.08 -1.24
C LEU A 27 -19.99 -25.28 -0.57
N ASP A 28 -20.16 -23.99 -0.88
CA ASP A 28 -21.14 -23.14 -0.23
C ASP A 28 -22.08 -22.41 -1.19
N GLY A 29 -21.88 -22.58 -2.51
CA GLY A 29 -22.70 -21.94 -3.54
C GLY A 29 -22.59 -20.43 -3.61
N GLN A 30 -21.62 -19.82 -2.90
CA GLN A 30 -21.42 -18.38 -2.89
C GLN A 30 -20.38 -17.94 -3.92
N LEU A 31 -20.40 -16.64 -4.26
CA LEU A 31 -19.46 -16.04 -5.21
C LEU A 31 -18.02 -16.24 -4.76
N ASP A 32 -17.20 -16.85 -5.62
CA ASP A 32 -15.80 -17.18 -5.35
C ASP A 32 -14.97 -17.19 -6.64
N PHE A 33 -13.94 -16.38 -6.67
CA PHE A 33 -13.04 -16.28 -7.83
C PHE A 33 -11.87 -17.28 -7.77
N SER A 34 -11.77 -18.13 -6.76
CA SER A 34 -10.65 -19.07 -6.60
C SER A 34 -10.49 -19.98 -7.81
N GLN A 35 -11.61 -20.53 -8.33
CA GLN A 35 -11.58 -21.42 -9.47
C GLN A 35 -11.20 -20.67 -10.75
N TYR A 36 -11.82 -19.52 -10.97
CA TYR A 36 -11.50 -18.67 -12.10
C TYR A 36 -10.00 -18.29 -12.11
N LEU A 37 -9.45 -17.82 -10.98
CA LEU A 37 -8.05 -17.48 -10.84
C LEU A 37 -7.12 -18.68 -11.05
N SER A 38 -7.55 -19.88 -10.64
CA SER A 38 -6.77 -21.10 -10.78
C SER A 38 -6.72 -21.63 -12.21
N GLU A 39 -7.83 -21.53 -12.93
CA GLU A 39 -7.96 -22.03 -14.30
C GLU A 39 -7.40 -21.04 -15.34
N ASN A 40 -7.44 -19.74 -15.02
CA ASN A 40 -6.98 -18.65 -15.89
C ASN A 40 -5.65 -18.06 -15.44
N ALA A 41 -4.73 -18.88 -14.94
CA ALA A 41 -3.38 -18.46 -14.53
C ALA A 41 -2.53 -17.85 -15.67
N TYR A 42 -3.04 -17.81 -16.89
CA TYR A 42 -2.54 -17.08 -18.06
C TYR A 42 -3.55 -16.04 -18.57
N GLY A 43 -4.46 -15.57 -17.72
CA GLY A 43 -5.58 -14.73 -18.10
C GLY A 43 -5.30 -13.24 -17.93
N PHE A 44 -6.11 -12.45 -18.65
CA PHE A 44 -6.27 -11.00 -18.45
C PHE A 44 -7.55 -10.74 -17.65
N LEU A 45 -7.43 -9.99 -16.57
CA LEU A 45 -8.57 -9.59 -15.75
C LEU A 45 -8.61 -8.06 -15.64
N PRO A 46 -9.57 -7.39 -16.28
CA PRO A 46 -9.79 -5.97 -16.06
C PRO A 46 -10.53 -5.75 -14.74
N VAL A 47 -9.98 -4.89 -13.90
CA VAL A 47 -10.54 -4.56 -12.59
C VAL A 47 -10.74 -3.06 -12.50
N PRO A 48 -11.98 -2.57 -12.31
CA PRO A 48 -12.22 -1.16 -12.06
C PRO A 48 -11.63 -0.75 -10.70
N ILE A 49 -11.06 0.45 -10.65
CA ILE A 49 -10.52 1.07 -9.44
C ILE A 49 -11.40 2.24 -9.05
N ILE A 50 -11.67 2.38 -7.75
CA ILE A 50 -12.24 3.59 -7.18
C ILE A 50 -11.17 4.21 -6.27
N ILE A 51 -10.83 5.46 -6.52
CA ILE A 51 -9.90 6.25 -5.71
C ILE A 51 -10.73 6.99 -4.70
N THR A 52 -10.39 6.85 -3.42
CA THR A 52 -11.12 7.46 -2.30
C THR A 52 -10.22 8.28 -1.39
N ASP A 53 -8.94 8.44 -1.75
CA ASP A 53 -8.01 9.25 -0.96
C ASP A 53 -8.33 10.74 -1.13
N PRO A 54 -8.64 11.45 -0.04
CA PRO A 54 -8.97 12.88 -0.09
C PRO A 54 -7.84 13.75 -0.65
N ALA A 55 -6.59 13.34 -0.50
CA ALA A 55 -5.43 14.12 -0.99
C ALA A 55 -5.43 14.32 -2.50
N VAL A 56 -6.10 13.44 -3.26
CA VAL A 56 -6.21 13.53 -4.73
C VAL A 56 -7.65 13.71 -5.20
N GLY A 57 -8.59 13.85 -4.27
CA GLY A 57 -10.03 13.85 -4.58
C GLY A 57 -10.54 12.46 -5.01
N GLY A 58 -11.85 12.31 -5.14
CA GLY A 58 -12.45 11.06 -5.63
C GLY A 58 -12.12 10.79 -7.08
N GLY A 59 -11.93 9.51 -7.47
CA GLY A 59 -11.54 9.16 -8.83
C GLY A 59 -11.91 7.76 -9.24
N LEU A 60 -11.74 7.48 -10.54
CA LEU A 60 -11.99 6.19 -11.17
C LEU A 60 -10.80 5.79 -12.04
N GLY A 61 -10.60 4.50 -12.16
CA GLY A 61 -9.57 3.94 -13.04
C GLY A 61 -9.86 2.50 -13.44
N VAL A 62 -8.92 1.93 -14.15
CA VAL A 62 -8.94 0.52 -14.51
C VAL A 62 -7.54 -0.07 -14.35
N VAL A 63 -7.48 -1.30 -13.83
CA VAL A 63 -6.27 -2.13 -13.79
C VAL A 63 -6.49 -3.35 -14.66
N GLY A 64 -5.56 -3.64 -15.56
CA GLY A 64 -5.47 -4.91 -16.23
C GLY A 64 -4.49 -5.81 -15.49
N LEU A 65 -4.95 -6.94 -14.98
CA LEU A 65 -4.12 -7.95 -14.32
C LEU A 65 -3.75 -9.06 -15.30
N PHE A 66 -2.48 -9.42 -15.36
CA PHE A 66 -1.94 -10.52 -16.17
C PHE A 66 -1.28 -11.52 -15.24
N PHE A 67 -1.78 -12.73 -15.22
CA PHE A 67 -1.23 -13.80 -14.41
C PHE A 67 -0.18 -14.58 -15.20
N HIS A 68 0.92 -14.94 -14.52
CA HIS A 68 2.04 -15.68 -15.10
C HIS A 68 2.37 -16.87 -14.22
N GLU A 69 2.34 -18.05 -14.80
CA GLU A 69 2.76 -19.26 -14.11
C GLU A 69 3.33 -20.25 -15.12
N ASP A 70 4.44 -20.92 -14.80
CA ASP A 70 4.91 -22.03 -15.60
C ASP A 70 4.07 -23.29 -15.38
N LYS A 71 4.11 -24.23 -16.34
CA LYS A 71 3.28 -25.43 -16.32
C LYS A 71 3.55 -26.33 -15.11
N ASP A 72 4.77 -26.37 -14.62
CA ASP A 72 5.15 -27.24 -13.50
C ASP A 72 4.62 -26.66 -12.20
N SER A 73 4.78 -25.33 -11.98
CA SER A 73 4.20 -24.59 -10.87
C SER A 73 2.66 -24.68 -10.86
N GLN A 74 2.03 -24.61 -12.04
CA GLN A 74 0.59 -24.77 -12.18
C GLN A 74 0.13 -26.17 -11.75
N GLN A 75 0.83 -27.24 -12.17
CA GLN A 75 0.47 -28.61 -11.78
C GLN A 75 0.67 -28.84 -10.28
N GLU A 76 1.75 -28.34 -9.69
CA GLU A 76 1.99 -28.41 -8.25
C GLU A 76 0.92 -27.65 -7.47
N ARG A 77 0.52 -26.49 -7.94
CA ARG A 77 -0.56 -25.71 -7.34
C ARG A 77 -1.90 -26.43 -7.43
N LEU A 78 -2.26 -27.00 -8.58
CA LEU A 78 -3.48 -27.79 -8.75
C LEU A 78 -3.51 -29.01 -7.82
N LYS A 79 -2.38 -29.72 -7.65
CA LYS A 79 -2.27 -30.82 -6.66
C LYS A 79 -2.41 -30.29 -5.22
N SER A 80 -1.88 -29.12 -4.93
CA SER A 80 -1.98 -28.47 -3.61
C SER A 80 -3.39 -27.98 -3.33
N MET A 81 -4.16 -27.58 -4.36
CA MET A 81 -5.57 -27.21 -4.23
C MET A 81 -6.43 -28.39 -3.75
N GLN A 82 -6.24 -29.57 -4.32
CA GLN A 82 -6.97 -30.77 -3.89
C GLN A 82 -6.67 -31.13 -2.43
N LYS A 83 -5.45 -30.86 -1.96
CA LYS A 83 -5.07 -31.05 -0.56
C LYS A 83 -5.58 -29.90 0.34
N ALA A 84 -5.63 -28.67 -0.15
CA ALA A 84 -6.10 -27.51 0.60
C ALA A 84 -7.62 -27.53 0.83
N ASP A 85 -8.40 -28.14 -0.06
CA ASP A 85 -9.83 -28.39 0.16
C ASP A 85 -10.07 -29.42 1.28
N ALA A 86 -9.10 -30.30 1.52
CA ALA A 86 -9.12 -31.27 2.62
C ALA A 86 -8.57 -30.72 3.95
N ASP A 87 -7.77 -29.66 3.89
CA ASP A 87 -7.03 -29.08 5.04
C ASP A 87 -7.38 -27.59 5.16
N ALA A 88 -8.45 -27.28 5.90
CA ALA A 88 -9.09 -25.95 5.99
C ALA A 88 -8.22 -24.79 6.52
N GLY A 89 -6.91 -24.95 6.60
CA GLY A 89 -5.96 -23.95 7.10
C GLY A 89 -4.80 -23.60 6.17
N ARG A 90 -4.69 -24.25 5.01
CA ARG A 90 -3.60 -23.94 4.06
C ARG A 90 -4.09 -23.07 2.92
N TYR A 91 -3.49 -21.90 2.80
CA TYR A 91 -3.72 -20.99 1.67
C TYR A 91 -2.66 -21.19 0.58
N LEU A 92 -3.10 -21.04 -0.66
CA LEU A 92 -2.21 -21.13 -1.82
C LEU A 92 -1.43 -19.84 -1.98
N LEU A 93 -0.16 -19.94 -2.40
CA LEU A 93 0.55 -18.79 -2.94
C LEU A 93 -0.07 -18.40 -4.29
N PRO A 94 -0.27 -17.11 -4.56
CA PRO A 94 -0.77 -16.68 -5.86
C PRO A 94 0.28 -16.93 -6.95
N PRO A 95 -0.15 -17.06 -8.21
CA PRO A 95 0.77 -16.97 -9.34
C PRO A 95 1.45 -15.60 -9.36
N SER A 96 2.56 -15.50 -10.08
CA SER A 96 3.15 -14.19 -10.39
C SER A 96 2.15 -13.36 -11.18
N VAL A 97 2.08 -12.05 -10.90
CA VAL A 97 1.11 -11.15 -11.53
C VAL A 97 1.79 -9.89 -12.04
N SER A 98 1.46 -9.51 -13.26
CA SER A 98 1.75 -8.17 -13.79
C SER A 98 0.46 -7.35 -13.83
N ALA A 99 0.57 -6.06 -13.60
CA ALA A 99 -0.56 -5.14 -13.65
C ALA A 99 -0.20 -3.92 -14.50
N VAL A 100 -1.17 -3.41 -15.26
CA VAL A 100 -1.12 -2.07 -15.85
C VAL A 100 -2.36 -1.30 -15.42
N ALA A 101 -2.19 -0.03 -15.08
CA ALA A 101 -3.27 0.78 -14.53
C ALA A 101 -3.29 2.17 -15.15
N VAL A 102 -4.50 2.72 -15.30
CA VAL A 102 -4.72 4.13 -15.59
C VAL A 102 -5.89 4.62 -14.76
N ALA A 103 -5.76 5.82 -14.21
CA ALA A 103 -6.83 6.42 -13.41
C ALA A 103 -6.82 7.95 -13.51
N GLY A 104 -7.98 8.55 -13.26
CA GLY A 104 -8.18 9.99 -13.16
C GLY A 104 -9.07 10.34 -11.98
N THR A 105 -8.95 11.57 -11.48
CA THR A 105 -9.67 12.06 -10.31
C THR A 105 -10.38 13.37 -10.59
N GLY A 106 -11.34 13.73 -9.73
CA GLY A 106 -12.16 14.92 -9.89
C GLY A 106 -11.43 16.24 -9.69
N ASN A 107 -10.18 16.24 -9.22
CA ASN A 107 -9.33 17.41 -9.12
C ASN A 107 -8.33 17.53 -10.29
N ASP A 108 -8.66 16.96 -11.46
CA ASP A 108 -7.84 16.96 -12.68
C ASP A 108 -6.50 16.22 -12.55
N SER A 109 -6.37 15.33 -11.56
CA SER A 109 -5.21 14.45 -11.48
C SER A 109 -5.40 13.22 -12.37
N TRP A 110 -4.31 12.70 -12.91
CA TRP A 110 -4.29 11.42 -13.60
C TRP A 110 -2.94 10.72 -13.41
N PHE A 111 -2.96 9.40 -13.51
CA PHE A 111 -1.75 8.60 -13.50
C PHE A 111 -1.91 7.33 -14.33
N ALA A 112 -0.78 6.86 -14.86
CA ALA A 112 -0.65 5.59 -15.55
C ALA A 112 0.60 4.88 -15.08
N GLY A 113 0.53 3.57 -14.94
CA GLY A 113 1.68 2.80 -14.48
C GLY A 113 1.46 1.31 -14.62
N GLY A 114 2.47 0.56 -14.20
CA GLY A 114 2.41 -0.88 -14.16
C GLY A 114 3.38 -1.46 -13.16
N GLY A 115 3.21 -2.73 -12.87
CA GLY A 115 4.06 -3.43 -11.92
C GLY A 115 4.02 -4.94 -12.13
N HIS A 116 4.94 -5.60 -11.46
CA HIS A 116 5.06 -7.05 -11.42
C HIS A 116 5.34 -7.52 -10.00
N MET A 117 4.64 -8.56 -9.58
CA MET A 117 4.90 -9.28 -8.35
C MET A 117 5.14 -10.75 -8.69
N GLY A 118 6.36 -11.21 -8.46
CA GLY A 118 6.80 -12.57 -8.77
C GLY A 118 7.10 -13.38 -7.51
N PHE A 119 6.62 -14.62 -7.50
CA PHE A 119 6.91 -15.62 -6.48
C PHE A 119 7.59 -16.80 -7.16
N PHE A 120 8.89 -16.99 -6.89
CA PHE A 120 9.68 -18.05 -7.50
C PHE A 120 10.12 -19.04 -6.40
N LYS A 121 10.40 -20.29 -6.81
CA LYS A 121 10.82 -21.35 -5.90
C LYS A 121 9.90 -21.48 -4.68
N GLN A 122 8.59 -21.59 -4.93
CA GLN A 122 7.57 -21.69 -3.87
C GLN A 122 7.57 -20.52 -2.89
N GLY A 123 7.95 -19.30 -3.36
CA GLY A 123 7.98 -18.07 -2.57
C GLY A 123 9.28 -17.82 -1.81
N ASP A 124 10.31 -18.65 -2.02
CA ASP A 124 11.64 -18.43 -1.45
C ASP A 124 12.37 -17.26 -2.12
N ILE A 125 11.98 -16.91 -3.36
CA ILE A 125 12.42 -15.68 -4.04
C ILE A 125 11.17 -14.85 -4.30
N ARG A 126 11.18 -13.59 -3.84
CA ARG A 126 10.10 -12.63 -4.03
C ARG A 126 10.64 -11.42 -4.78
N TYR A 127 10.06 -11.13 -5.92
CA TYR A 127 10.42 -9.96 -6.73
C TYR A 127 9.20 -9.05 -6.87
N THR A 128 9.39 -7.77 -6.63
CA THR A 128 8.37 -6.74 -6.86
C THR A 128 9.02 -5.62 -7.64
N ALA A 129 8.41 -5.23 -8.74
CA ALA A 129 8.81 -4.05 -9.51
C ALA A 129 7.59 -3.26 -9.91
N GLY A 130 7.75 -1.97 -10.03
CA GLY A 130 6.67 -1.10 -10.50
C GLY A 130 7.20 0.24 -10.94
N GLY A 131 6.42 0.90 -11.78
CA GLY A 131 6.72 2.25 -12.21
C GLY A 131 5.51 2.90 -12.86
N GLY A 132 5.56 4.22 -12.96
CA GLY A 132 4.47 4.98 -13.52
C GLY A 132 4.81 6.44 -13.68
N TYR A 133 3.87 7.13 -14.30
CA TYR A 133 3.87 8.57 -14.47
C TYR A 133 2.52 9.13 -14.06
N GLY A 134 2.54 10.31 -13.43
CA GLY A 134 1.32 11.03 -13.06
C GLY A 134 1.50 12.54 -13.10
N ASP A 135 0.38 13.21 -13.34
CA ASP A 135 0.19 14.66 -13.17
C ASP A 135 -0.89 14.80 -12.10
N VAL A 136 -0.49 15.16 -10.87
CA VAL A 136 -1.33 15.03 -9.69
C VAL A 136 -1.39 16.35 -8.94
N ASN A 137 -2.60 16.81 -8.68
CA ASN A 137 -2.87 17.96 -7.83
C ASN A 137 -3.03 17.46 -6.39
N LEU A 138 -2.25 18.02 -5.47
CA LEU A 138 -2.18 17.61 -4.07
C LEU A 138 -2.33 18.80 -3.16
N ASP A 139 -3.03 18.62 -2.07
CA ASP A 139 -3.09 19.57 -0.97
C ASP A 139 -1.86 19.42 -0.07
N PHE A 140 -1.03 20.45 -0.01
CA PHE A 140 0.12 20.53 0.87
C PHE A 140 -0.25 21.27 2.15
N TYR A 141 -0.12 20.63 3.28
CA TYR A 141 -0.57 21.12 4.58
C TYR A 141 0.57 21.62 5.48
N GLY A 142 1.82 21.57 5.02
CA GLY A 142 2.98 22.00 5.77
C GLY A 142 3.95 20.87 6.11
N PHE A 143 4.92 21.17 6.95
CA PHE A 143 6.06 20.33 7.27
C PHE A 143 6.27 20.21 8.77
N GLY A 144 6.36 19.00 9.30
CA GLY A 144 6.71 18.73 10.69
C GLY A 144 5.86 19.54 11.66
N ASP A 145 6.48 20.48 12.36
CA ASP A 145 5.82 21.36 13.33
C ASP A 145 5.07 22.54 12.70
N ILE A 146 5.25 22.78 11.38
CA ILE A 146 4.58 23.84 10.64
C ILE A 146 3.31 23.28 10.01
N ASN A 147 2.15 23.62 10.59
CA ASN A 147 0.85 23.28 10.05
C ASN A 147 0.22 24.52 9.42
N LEU A 148 -0.05 24.45 8.13
CA LEU A 148 -0.79 25.48 7.41
C LEU A 148 -2.27 25.39 7.80
N SER A 149 -2.88 26.54 8.12
CA SER A 149 -4.32 26.62 8.43
C SER A 149 -5.20 26.31 7.21
N LYS A 150 -4.66 26.56 6.01
CA LYS A 150 -5.26 26.18 4.72
C LYS A 150 -4.20 25.48 3.88
N PRO A 151 -4.54 24.41 3.17
CA PRO A 151 -3.60 23.75 2.29
C PRO A 151 -3.21 24.64 1.11
N ILE A 152 -1.99 24.45 0.62
CA ILE A 152 -1.54 25.01 -0.64
C ILE A 152 -1.66 23.91 -1.68
N GLU A 153 -2.44 24.16 -2.72
CA GLU A 153 -2.53 23.23 -3.83
C GLU A 153 -1.22 23.22 -4.63
N ILE A 154 -0.61 22.06 -4.72
CA ILE A 154 0.60 21.82 -5.50
C ILE A 154 0.32 20.84 -6.63
N LYS A 155 0.76 21.21 -7.83
CA LYS A 155 0.75 20.33 -8.99
C LYS A 155 2.07 19.58 -9.06
N THR A 156 2.01 18.25 -9.10
CA THR A 156 3.19 17.39 -9.15
C THR A 156 3.14 16.51 -10.39
N LYS A 157 4.11 16.70 -11.29
CA LYS A 157 4.37 15.79 -12.41
C LYS A 157 5.52 14.88 -12.03
N ALA A 158 5.25 13.59 -11.88
CA ALA A 158 6.27 12.67 -11.40
C ALA A 158 6.31 11.37 -12.22
N SER A 159 7.53 10.90 -12.45
CA SER A 159 7.81 9.52 -12.85
C SER A 159 8.46 8.77 -11.69
N MET A 160 8.09 7.52 -11.51
CA MET A 160 8.62 6.67 -10.44
C MET A 160 8.91 5.27 -10.97
N VAL A 161 10.03 4.70 -10.52
CA VAL A 161 10.36 3.27 -10.67
C VAL A 161 10.80 2.76 -9.33
N LEU A 162 10.34 1.57 -8.96
CA LEU A 162 10.79 0.86 -7.75
C LEU A 162 11.01 -0.61 -8.06
N GLN A 163 11.98 -1.21 -7.38
CA GLN A 163 12.24 -2.64 -7.45
C GLN A 163 12.65 -3.16 -6.08
N LYS A 164 12.21 -4.37 -5.75
CA LYS A 164 12.60 -5.11 -4.53
C LYS A 164 12.81 -6.56 -4.87
N LEU A 165 13.93 -7.11 -4.47
CA LEU A 165 14.27 -8.51 -4.65
C LEU A 165 14.66 -9.10 -3.30
N LYS A 166 13.95 -10.12 -2.85
CA LYS A 166 14.14 -10.77 -1.55
C LYS A 166 14.40 -12.26 -1.71
N PHE A 167 15.36 -12.77 -0.97
CA PHE A 167 15.75 -14.18 -0.93
C PHE A 167 15.58 -14.72 0.47
N LYS A 168 14.90 -15.86 0.59
CA LYS A 168 14.73 -16.55 1.86
C LYS A 168 16.00 -17.25 2.28
N LEU A 169 16.38 -17.11 3.53
CA LEU A 169 17.49 -17.86 4.09
C LEU A 169 17.07 -19.33 4.32
N PRO A 170 17.91 -20.29 3.94
CA PRO A 170 17.59 -21.72 4.05
C PRO A 170 17.15 -22.13 5.48
N ASN A 171 16.06 -22.89 5.57
CA ASN A 171 15.52 -23.42 6.83
C ASN A 171 15.11 -22.35 7.86
N THR A 172 14.86 -21.12 7.43
CA THR A 172 14.42 -20.04 8.29
C THR A 172 13.14 -19.38 7.74
N ARG A 173 12.63 -18.37 8.46
CA ARG A 173 11.56 -17.47 8.04
C ARG A 173 12.08 -16.08 7.69
N TRP A 174 13.37 -15.92 7.57
CA TRP A 174 14.05 -14.68 7.23
C TRP A 174 14.25 -14.55 5.74
N PHE A 175 14.03 -13.35 5.25
CA PHE A 175 14.38 -12.92 3.90
C PHE A 175 15.39 -11.77 4.00
N LEU A 176 16.41 -11.82 3.16
CA LEU A 176 17.30 -10.69 2.92
C LEU A 176 17.11 -10.23 1.48
N GLY A 177 17.21 -8.94 1.26
CA GLY A 177 16.93 -8.39 -0.05
C GLY A 177 17.57 -7.04 -0.31
N VAL A 178 17.39 -6.61 -1.54
CA VAL A 178 17.81 -5.30 -2.02
C VAL A 178 16.61 -4.56 -2.60
N SER A 179 16.66 -3.23 -2.53
CA SER A 179 15.69 -2.36 -3.16
C SER A 179 16.37 -1.28 -3.98
N GLN A 180 15.64 -0.77 -4.95
CA GLN A 180 15.99 0.39 -5.76
C GLN A 180 14.75 1.24 -5.93
N GLN A 181 14.90 2.55 -5.81
CA GLN A 181 13.86 3.51 -6.10
C GLN A 181 14.44 4.67 -6.90
N TYR A 182 13.69 5.09 -7.90
CA TYR A 182 13.95 6.30 -8.69
C TYR A 182 12.66 7.09 -8.78
N VAL A 183 12.71 8.38 -8.42
CA VAL A 183 11.59 9.31 -8.56
C VAL A 183 12.13 10.60 -9.18
N SER A 184 11.52 11.06 -10.27
CA SER A 184 11.77 12.38 -10.83
C SER A 184 10.46 13.17 -10.80
N ALA A 185 10.40 14.21 -9.99
CA ALA A 185 9.20 15.00 -9.76
C ALA A 185 9.44 16.48 -10.03
N GLU A 186 8.52 17.08 -10.77
CA GLU A 186 8.43 18.52 -10.97
C GLU A 186 7.22 19.03 -10.19
N ILE A 187 7.48 19.86 -9.19
CA ILE A 187 6.46 20.41 -8.31
C ILE A 187 6.22 21.86 -8.69
N SER A 188 4.96 22.24 -8.83
CA SER A 188 4.56 23.62 -9.18
C SER A 188 3.42 24.04 -8.26
N PRO A 189 3.62 24.99 -7.36
CA PRO A 189 2.53 25.52 -6.54
C PRO A 189 1.62 26.41 -7.40
N ASN A 190 0.31 26.28 -7.22
CA ASN A 190 -0.67 27.08 -7.95
C ASN A 190 -0.67 28.56 -7.50
N SER A 191 -0.15 28.86 -6.30
CA SER A 191 0.04 30.24 -5.83
C SER A 191 1.28 30.39 -4.94
N LEU A 192 2.36 30.91 -5.51
CA LEU A 192 3.61 31.20 -4.78
C LEU A 192 3.45 32.32 -3.73
N GLY A 193 2.52 33.27 -3.93
CA GLY A 193 2.27 34.36 -3.01
C GLY A 193 1.75 33.95 -1.62
N GLN A 194 1.06 32.84 -1.55
CA GLN A 194 0.57 32.32 -0.27
C GLN A 194 1.68 31.74 0.61
N LEU A 195 2.82 31.33 0.04
CA LEU A 195 3.96 30.85 0.81
C LEU A 195 4.59 31.95 1.65
N ASP A 196 4.66 33.17 1.11
CA ASP A 196 5.29 34.32 1.79
C ASP A 196 4.43 34.86 2.93
N GLU A 197 3.11 34.68 2.87
CA GLU A 197 2.19 35.13 3.90
C GLU A 197 2.17 34.20 5.13
N VAL A 198 2.59 32.94 4.94
CA VAL A 198 2.37 31.88 5.94
C VAL A 198 3.67 31.35 6.53
N LEU A 199 4.80 31.46 5.82
CA LEU A 199 6.08 30.89 6.22
C LEU A 199 7.11 31.98 6.61
N PRO A 200 8.02 31.68 7.56
CA PRO A 200 9.18 32.52 7.82
C PRO A 200 10.01 32.74 6.54
N PRO A 201 10.65 33.89 6.35
CA PRO A 201 11.38 34.21 5.11
C PRO A 201 12.45 33.18 4.72
N ASP A 202 13.19 32.65 5.71
CA ASP A 202 14.24 31.67 5.48
C ASP A 202 13.68 30.33 4.96
N TRP A 203 12.53 29.90 5.45
CA TRP A 203 11.83 28.70 5.04
C TRP A 203 11.12 28.86 3.70
N SER A 204 10.61 30.07 3.41
CA SER A 204 9.95 30.34 2.15
C SER A 204 10.92 30.24 0.97
N GLU A 205 12.18 30.67 1.14
CA GLU A 205 13.20 30.57 0.08
C GLU A 205 13.62 29.11 -0.18
N GLU A 206 13.83 28.32 0.85
CA GLU A 206 14.21 26.90 0.72
C GLU A 206 13.06 26.08 0.13
N LEU A 207 11.83 26.28 0.61
CA LEU A 207 10.65 25.62 0.06
C LEU A 207 10.40 26.03 -1.41
N ARG A 208 10.63 27.28 -1.78
CA ARG A 208 10.53 27.72 -3.18
C ARG A 208 11.52 26.97 -4.08
N LYS A 209 12.76 26.73 -3.62
CA LYS A 209 13.74 25.95 -4.38
C LYS A 209 13.26 24.51 -4.61
N ILE A 210 12.62 23.91 -3.60
CA ILE A 210 12.07 22.55 -3.68
C ILE A 210 10.80 22.51 -4.55
N LEU A 211 9.91 23.51 -4.40
CA LEU A 211 8.60 23.53 -5.07
C LEU A 211 8.62 24.12 -6.50
N THR A 212 9.75 24.57 -7.01
CA THR A 212 9.84 25.19 -8.34
C THR A 212 10.82 24.50 -9.28
N LYS A 213 11.43 23.41 -8.83
CA LYS A 213 12.41 22.65 -9.62
C LYS A 213 11.96 21.21 -9.81
N ARG A 214 12.44 20.62 -10.89
CA ARG A 214 12.44 19.17 -11.02
C ARG A 214 13.51 18.62 -10.09
N ILE A 215 13.13 17.73 -9.22
CA ILE A 215 14.02 17.04 -8.28
C ILE A 215 13.96 15.56 -8.59
N THR A 216 15.11 14.97 -8.78
CA THR A 216 15.29 13.52 -8.96
C THR A 216 15.86 12.94 -7.69
N THR A 217 15.28 11.84 -7.21
CA THR A 217 15.83 11.06 -6.11
C THR A 217 16.05 9.62 -6.57
N SER A 218 17.26 9.12 -6.36
CA SER A 218 17.67 7.77 -6.76
C SER A 218 18.32 7.07 -5.58
N SER A 219 17.90 5.84 -5.30
CA SER A 219 18.41 5.11 -4.14
C SER A 219 18.67 3.64 -4.44
N VAL A 220 19.55 3.09 -3.62
CA VAL A 220 19.69 1.65 -3.39
C VAL A 220 19.43 1.37 -1.93
N GLY A 221 18.94 0.17 -1.61
CA GLY A 221 18.59 -0.17 -0.23
C GLY A 221 18.79 -1.63 0.10
N LEU A 222 18.80 -1.92 1.39
CA LEU A 222 18.84 -3.26 1.96
C LEU A 222 17.55 -3.55 2.72
N ILE A 223 17.09 -4.79 2.62
CA ILE A 223 15.87 -5.27 3.26
C ILE A 223 16.21 -6.48 4.13
N ALA A 224 15.74 -6.46 5.37
CA ALA A 224 15.64 -7.63 6.22
C ALA A 224 14.17 -7.86 6.59
N GLU A 225 13.63 -9.04 6.30
CA GLU A 225 12.24 -9.39 6.59
C GLU A 225 12.16 -10.72 7.31
N TYR A 226 11.36 -10.77 8.37
CA TYR A 226 10.90 -12.01 9.00
C TYR A 226 9.42 -12.19 8.68
N ASP A 227 9.01 -13.32 8.07
CA ASP A 227 7.62 -13.57 7.70
C ASP A 227 7.19 -14.97 8.13
N SER A 228 6.29 -15.01 9.10
CA SER A 228 5.70 -16.25 9.64
C SER A 228 4.18 -16.31 9.48
N ARG A 229 3.60 -15.36 8.72
CA ARG A 229 2.16 -15.32 8.49
C ARG A 229 1.68 -16.59 7.79
N ASP A 230 0.49 -17.05 8.17
CA ASP A 230 -0.19 -18.18 7.52
C ASP A 230 -0.72 -17.82 6.12
N ASN A 231 -0.99 -16.56 5.87
CA ASN A 231 -1.42 -16.03 4.58
C ASN A 231 -0.83 -14.65 4.33
N ILE A 232 -0.44 -14.34 3.08
CA ILE A 232 0.15 -13.04 2.73
C ILE A 232 -0.91 -11.95 2.55
N PHE A 233 -2.14 -12.30 2.14
CA PHE A 233 -3.22 -11.36 1.87
C PHE A 233 -4.06 -11.05 3.09
N THR A 234 -4.54 -12.09 3.78
CA THR A 234 -5.46 -11.95 4.91
C THR A 234 -5.00 -12.84 6.07
N PRO A 235 -3.90 -12.49 6.72
CA PRO A 235 -3.34 -13.31 7.80
C PRO A 235 -4.31 -13.48 8.96
N ARG A 236 -4.39 -14.68 9.51
CA ARG A 236 -5.11 -14.99 10.75
C ARG A 236 -4.17 -15.09 11.94
N GLN A 237 -2.95 -15.55 11.70
CA GLN A 237 -1.91 -15.70 12.71
C GLN A 237 -0.52 -15.50 12.11
N GLY A 238 0.43 -15.20 13.00
CA GLY A 238 1.84 -15.03 12.64
C GLY A 238 2.27 -13.58 12.63
N TYR A 239 3.49 -13.36 12.18
CA TYR A 239 4.19 -12.08 12.27
C TYR A 239 4.88 -11.77 10.96
N GLN A 240 4.94 -10.49 10.62
CA GLN A 240 5.84 -9.97 9.61
C GLN A 240 6.56 -8.76 10.19
N TYR A 241 7.88 -8.76 10.17
CA TYR A 241 8.71 -7.62 10.52
C TYR A 241 9.62 -7.33 9.35
N GLN A 242 9.58 -6.10 8.85
CA GLN A 242 10.45 -5.64 7.77
C GLN A 242 11.20 -4.39 8.22
N LEU A 243 12.50 -4.42 8.05
CA LEU A 243 13.38 -3.26 8.13
C LEU A 243 13.96 -3.03 6.74
N GLU A 244 13.84 -1.80 6.25
CA GLU A 244 14.40 -1.37 4.97
C GLU A 244 15.16 -0.08 5.19
N SER A 245 16.43 -0.03 4.76
CA SER A 245 17.23 1.19 4.72
C SER A 245 17.61 1.48 3.29
N MET A 246 17.30 2.69 2.83
CA MET A 246 17.60 3.21 1.49
C MET A 246 18.54 4.40 1.60
N TRP A 247 19.53 4.44 0.74
CA TRP A 247 20.49 5.54 0.62
C TRP A 247 20.31 6.20 -0.74
N PHE A 248 20.02 7.47 -0.72
CA PHE A 248 19.89 8.34 -1.87
C PHE A 248 21.18 9.14 -2.00
N ASP A 249 21.82 9.10 -3.16
CA ASP A 249 23.17 9.63 -3.33
C ASP A 249 23.36 10.19 -4.75
N GLU A 250 24.08 11.32 -4.86
CA GLU A 250 24.39 11.96 -6.14
C GLU A 250 25.11 11.02 -7.11
N SER A 251 25.95 10.13 -6.61
CA SER A 251 26.71 9.18 -7.45
C SER A 251 25.83 8.20 -8.21
N ILE A 252 24.60 7.99 -7.77
CA ILE A 252 23.60 7.13 -8.43
C ILE A 252 22.44 7.94 -9.02
N GLY A 253 22.62 9.26 -9.18
CA GLY A 253 21.69 10.14 -9.89
C GLY A 253 20.61 10.79 -9.01
N SER A 254 20.84 10.91 -7.72
CA SER A 254 20.00 11.72 -6.84
C SER A 254 20.44 13.19 -6.87
N ASP A 255 19.50 14.14 -6.85
CA ASP A 255 19.79 15.57 -6.71
C ASP A 255 19.93 15.98 -5.23
N ILE A 256 19.60 15.07 -4.31
CA ILE A 256 19.62 15.27 -2.86
C ILE A 256 20.16 14.02 -2.20
N ASP A 257 21.12 14.17 -1.29
CA ASP A 257 21.67 13.11 -0.46
C ASP A 257 20.88 12.99 0.83
N TYR A 258 20.38 11.80 1.11
CA TYR A 258 19.70 11.47 2.38
C TYR A 258 19.58 9.97 2.55
N SER A 259 19.24 9.52 3.73
CA SER A 259 18.83 8.13 3.96
C SER A 259 17.41 8.03 4.49
N LEU A 260 16.73 6.94 4.16
CA LEU A 260 15.40 6.62 4.67
C LEU A 260 15.41 5.21 5.25
N THR A 261 15.18 5.11 6.54
CA THR A 261 15.02 3.83 7.24
C THR A 261 13.58 3.65 7.66
N SER A 262 12.97 2.56 7.21
CA SER A 262 11.58 2.21 7.46
C SER A 262 11.48 0.89 8.19
N PHE A 263 10.72 0.85 9.27
CA PHE A 263 10.34 -0.36 9.98
C PHE A 263 8.84 -0.56 9.92
N GLN A 264 8.41 -1.79 9.61
CA GLN A 264 7.02 -2.21 9.74
C GLN A 264 6.94 -3.56 10.44
N GLY A 265 6.12 -3.63 11.48
CA GLY A 265 5.77 -4.86 12.18
C GLY A 265 4.27 -5.11 12.08
N LEU A 266 3.89 -6.28 11.58
CA LEU A 266 2.52 -6.76 11.53
C LEU A 266 2.40 -7.99 12.40
N ASN A 267 1.43 -8.01 13.30
CA ASN A 267 1.22 -9.07 14.26
C ASN A 267 -0.24 -9.52 14.18
N PHE A 268 -0.48 -10.83 14.12
CA PHE A 268 -1.81 -11.41 14.03
C PHE A 268 -1.98 -12.53 15.03
N TRP A 269 -3.04 -12.44 15.87
CA TRP A 269 -3.35 -13.41 16.90
C TRP A 269 -4.81 -13.85 16.80
N PRO A 270 -5.09 -15.15 16.67
CA PRO A 270 -6.43 -15.68 16.81
C PRO A 270 -6.80 -15.68 18.30
N LEU A 271 -7.68 -14.77 18.72
CA LEU A 271 -8.16 -14.69 20.11
C LEU A 271 -9.21 -15.77 20.39
N ARG A 272 -10.07 -16.05 19.40
CA ARG A 272 -11.09 -17.08 19.40
C ARG A 272 -11.25 -17.63 17.98
N LYS A 273 -12.05 -18.72 17.81
CA LYS A 273 -12.30 -19.30 16.47
C LYS A 273 -12.77 -18.25 15.45
N GLN A 274 -13.56 -17.28 15.88
CA GLN A 274 -14.18 -16.26 15.03
C GLN A 274 -13.61 -14.86 15.25
N ILE A 275 -12.66 -14.66 16.16
CA ILE A 275 -12.13 -13.34 16.50
C ILE A 275 -10.61 -13.37 16.39
N ARG A 276 -10.07 -12.46 15.61
CA ARG A 276 -8.63 -12.21 15.51
C ARG A 276 -8.30 -10.77 15.86
N LEU A 277 -7.13 -10.57 16.44
CA LEU A 277 -6.51 -9.28 16.66
C LEU A 277 -5.36 -9.11 15.68
N GLY A 278 -5.31 -7.97 15.03
CA GLY A 278 -4.16 -7.50 14.27
C GLY A 278 -3.56 -6.27 14.94
N LEU A 279 -2.24 -6.14 14.88
CA LEU A 279 -1.51 -4.96 15.34
C LEU A 279 -0.44 -4.61 14.31
N LYS A 280 -0.51 -3.38 13.80
CA LYS A 280 0.54 -2.76 12.98
C LYS A 280 1.33 -1.79 13.85
N VAL A 281 2.65 -1.86 13.79
CA VAL A 281 3.58 -0.85 14.30
C VAL A 281 4.47 -0.44 13.14
N ALA A 282 4.63 0.86 12.91
CA ALA A 282 5.51 1.33 11.86
C ALA A 282 6.25 2.59 12.32
N ALA A 283 7.49 2.74 11.83
CA ALA A 283 8.31 3.90 12.04
C ALA A 283 9.15 4.17 10.79
N ASP A 284 9.21 5.43 10.39
CA ASP A 284 10.03 5.92 9.29
C ASP A 284 10.94 7.03 9.80
N TYR A 285 12.22 6.96 9.44
CA TYR A 285 13.21 7.97 9.78
C TYR A 285 13.99 8.38 8.53
N ALA A 286 13.91 9.65 8.19
CA ALA A 286 14.71 10.26 7.14
C ALA A 286 15.83 11.08 7.76
N ASP A 287 17.08 10.76 7.42
CA ASP A 287 18.26 11.51 7.81
C ASP A 287 18.70 12.36 6.61
N ALA A 288 18.52 13.67 6.73
CA ALA A 288 18.79 14.65 5.67
C ALA A 288 19.28 15.95 6.28
N ASP A 289 20.24 16.60 5.62
CA ASP A 289 20.83 17.88 6.06
C ASP A 289 19.93 19.09 5.76
N GLY A 290 18.78 18.91 5.12
CA GLY A 290 17.85 19.98 4.74
C GLY A 290 16.42 19.50 4.59
N LEU A 291 15.57 20.34 4.00
CA LEU A 291 14.19 19.99 3.71
C LEU A 291 14.12 18.98 2.56
N LEU A 292 13.39 17.90 2.76
CA LEU A 292 13.07 16.94 1.71
C LEU A 292 11.83 17.39 0.93
N PRO A 293 11.73 17.02 -0.35
CA PRO A 293 10.49 17.18 -1.11
C PRO A 293 9.31 16.48 -0.40
N PRO A 294 8.07 16.98 -0.53
CA PRO A 294 6.91 16.39 0.13
C PRO A 294 6.74 14.88 -0.13
N TYR A 295 7.07 14.41 -1.34
CA TYR A 295 6.98 13.00 -1.71
C TYR A 295 8.06 12.11 -1.07
N ALA A 296 9.19 12.69 -0.63
CA ALA A 296 10.32 12.01 0.01
C ALA A 296 10.25 12.06 1.55
N THR A 297 9.46 13.00 2.09
CA THR A 297 9.31 13.17 3.54
C THR A 297 8.38 12.12 4.14
N PRO A 298 8.79 11.39 5.19
CA PRO A 298 7.92 10.47 5.91
C PRO A 298 6.61 11.11 6.37
N SER A 299 5.52 10.34 6.34
CA SER A 299 4.20 10.82 6.77
C SER A 299 3.42 9.75 7.54
N ILE A 300 2.48 10.19 8.39
CA ILE A 300 1.59 9.28 9.11
C ILE A 300 0.66 8.56 8.12
N GLN A 301 0.80 7.23 8.04
CA GLN A 301 0.02 6.38 7.14
C GLN A 301 -0.98 5.53 7.93
N LEU A 302 -2.01 6.17 8.46
CA LEU A 302 -3.15 5.54 9.13
C LEU A 302 -4.41 5.70 8.29
N ARG A 303 -5.34 4.76 8.42
CA ARG A 303 -6.68 4.92 7.83
C ARG A 303 -7.37 6.15 8.46
N GLY A 304 -7.98 7.01 7.62
CA GLY A 304 -8.60 8.27 8.05
C GLY A 304 -7.68 9.49 8.01
N ILE A 305 -6.40 9.32 7.68
CA ILE A 305 -5.47 10.42 7.45
C ILE A 305 -5.12 10.47 5.96
N PRO A 306 -5.35 11.60 5.28
CA PRO A 306 -4.96 11.79 3.89
C PRO A 306 -3.45 11.61 3.69
N ALA A 307 -3.05 11.19 2.50
CA ALA A 307 -1.64 11.03 2.15
C ALA A 307 -0.89 12.36 2.34
N MET A 308 0.33 12.29 2.86
CA MET A 308 1.23 13.44 3.12
C MET A 308 0.67 14.53 4.06
N ARG A 309 -0.41 14.25 4.82
CA ARG A 309 -1.05 15.25 5.69
C ARG A 309 -0.19 15.64 6.91
N TYR A 310 0.44 14.68 7.55
CA TYR A 310 1.29 14.89 8.72
C TYR A 310 2.66 14.32 8.45
N GLN A 311 3.60 15.17 8.08
CA GLN A 311 4.95 14.83 7.66
C GLN A 311 5.98 15.22 8.72
N GLY A 312 7.12 14.55 8.72
CA GLY A 312 8.29 14.88 9.53
C GLY A 312 9.44 13.93 9.23
N GLN A 313 10.65 14.30 9.64
CA GLN A 313 11.82 13.44 9.47
C GLN A 313 11.68 12.11 10.24
N PHE A 314 10.98 12.13 11.37
CA PHE A 314 10.66 10.93 12.12
C PHE A 314 9.14 10.79 12.30
N VAL A 315 8.61 9.64 11.90
CA VAL A 315 7.21 9.27 12.03
C VAL A 315 7.10 7.94 12.75
N GLY A 316 6.26 7.89 13.76
CA GLY A 316 5.93 6.65 14.45
C GLY A 316 4.42 6.45 14.51
N MET A 317 3.93 5.24 14.25
CA MET A 317 2.51 4.95 14.26
C MET A 317 2.21 3.52 14.68
N THR A 318 1.01 3.34 15.23
CA THR A 318 0.45 2.02 15.52
C THR A 318 -1.05 2.00 15.21
N GLU A 319 -1.53 0.87 14.73
CA GLU A 319 -2.95 0.64 14.44
C GLU A 319 -3.33 -0.77 14.88
N ALA A 320 -4.38 -0.89 15.67
CA ALA A 320 -4.95 -2.17 16.09
C ALA A 320 -6.27 -2.40 15.37
N GLU A 321 -6.53 -3.66 14.98
CA GLU A 321 -7.76 -4.09 14.32
C GLU A 321 -8.27 -5.38 14.96
N VAL A 322 -9.54 -5.39 15.37
CA VAL A 322 -10.23 -6.62 15.77
C VAL A 322 -11.19 -7.01 14.65
N VAL A 323 -11.03 -8.22 14.14
CA VAL A 323 -11.87 -8.77 13.08
C VAL A 323 -12.72 -9.90 13.65
N TRP A 324 -14.03 -9.79 13.44
CA TRP A 324 -15.01 -10.83 13.72
C TRP A 324 -15.44 -11.51 12.43
N GLU A 325 -15.24 -12.82 12.34
CA GLU A 325 -15.68 -13.66 11.24
C GLU A 325 -17.13 -14.08 11.51
N ALA A 326 -18.10 -13.27 11.06
CA ALA A 326 -19.52 -13.48 11.29
C ALA A 326 -20.03 -14.77 10.61
N THR A 327 -19.48 -15.07 9.43
CA THR A 327 -19.71 -16.31 8.69
C THR A 327 -18.41 -16.78 8.03
N ASN A 328 -18.45 -17.87 7.26
CA ASN A 328 -17.29 -18.34 6.50
C ASN A 328 -16.82 -17.33 5.44
N ARG A 329 -17.70 -16.42 5.00
CA ARG A 329 -17.42 -15.45 3.94
C ARG A 329 -17.40 -13.99 4.42
N TRP A 330 -18.20 -13.66 5.41
CA TRP A 330 -18.40 -12.30 5.85
C TRP A 330 -17.66 -11.98 7.15
N ARG A 331 -17.00 -10.86 7.16
CA ARG A 331 -16.22 -10.37 8.30
C ARG A 331 -16.57 -8.92 8.58
N ALA A 332 -16.63 -8.58 9.87
CA ALA A 332 -16.69 -7.20 10.34
C ALA A 332 -15.40 -6.87 11.10
N ALA A 333 -14.95 -5.64 10.99
CA ALA A 333 -13.75 -5.16 11.68
C ALA A 333 -14.03 -3.86 12.41
N VAL A 334 -13.36 -3.66 13.54
CA VAL A 334 -13.21 -2.37 14.19
C VAL A 334 -11.73 -2.10 14.36
N PHE A 335 -11.32 -0.85 14.19
CA PHE A 335 -9.92 -0.48 14.28
C PHE A 335 -9.72 0.90 14.90
N ALA A 336 -8.55 1.10 15.48
CA ALA A 336 -8.09 2.38 15.98
C ALA A 336 -6.58 2.51 15.81
N GLY A 337 -6.12 3.72 15.53
CA GLY A 337 -4.72 4.01 15.32
C GLY A 337 -4.29 5.32 15.96
N VAL A 338 -3.01 5.42 16.25
CA VAL A 338 -2.35 6.63 16.70
C VAL A 338 -1.02 6.81 15.99
N GLY A 339 -0.66 8.06 15.67
CA GLY A 339 0.60 8.39 15.03
C GLY A 339 1.11 9.75 15.46
N LYS A 340 2.41 9.93 15.35
CA LYS A 340 3.11 11.18 15.58
C LYS A 340 4.14 11.40 14.48
N ALA A 341 4.35 12.66 14.12
CA ALA A 341 5.39 13.10 13.19
C ALA A 341 6.15 14.29 13.79
N THR A 342 7.46 14.35 13.60
CA THR A 342 8.32 15.43 14.09
C THR A 342 9.57 15.55 13.22
N ASN A 343 10.16 16.74 13.16
CA ASN A 343 11.48 16.97 12.56
C ASN A 343 12.62 16.81 13.56
N ASP A 344 12.34 16.68 14.87
CA ASP A 344 13.31 16.50 15.93
C ASP A 344 12.98 15.22 16.73
N THR A 345 13.78 14.19 16.57
CA THR A 345 13.60 12.91 17.27
C THR A 345 13.58 13.07 18.79
N GLY A 346 14.35 14.04 19.35
CA GLY A 346 14.36 14.36 20.77
C GLY A 346 13.01 14.91 21.28
N LYS A 347 12.20 15.48 20.40
CA LYS A 347 10.87 16.05 20.70
C LYS A 347 9.72 15.12 20.35
N PHE A 348 9.96 13.91 19.90
CA PHE A 348 8.90 12.98 19.49
C PHE A 348 7.80 12.79 20.56
N ASN A 349 8.17 12.72 21.84
CA ASN A 349 7.20 12.61 22.91
C ASN A 349 6.28 13.83 23.05
N GLN A 350 6.76 15.01 22.63
CA GLN A 350 6.03 16.28 22.68
C GLN A 350 5.18 16.51 21.43
N ALA A 351 5.48 15.80 20.33
CA ALA A 351 4.76 15.93 19.08
C ALA A 351 3.28 15.56 19.24
N ASP A 352 2.44 16.25 18.50
CA ASP A 352 0.98 16.05 18.49
C ASP A 352 0.60 14.62 18.13
N THR A 353 -0.23 14.02 18.96
CA THR A 353 -0.77 12.69 18.68
C THR A 353 -1.99 12.78 17.79
N ARG A 354 -1.91 12.20 16.60
CA ARG A 354 -3.03 12.07 15.67
C ARG A 354 -3.71 10.72 15.90
N LYS A 355 -5.03 10.74 16.06
CA LYS A 355 -5.84 9.54 16.38
C LYS A 355 -6.81 9.25 15.26
N THR A 356 -6.98 7.99 14.96
CA THR A 356 -7.95 7.50 13.97
C THR A 356 -8.73 6.33 14.54
N TYR A 357 -9.96 6.12 14.06
CA TYR A 357 -10.75 4.95 14.37
C TYR A 357 -11.76 4.68 13.26
N GLY A 358 -12.26 3.46 13.20
CA GLY A 358 -13.21 3.13 12.16
C GLY A 358 -13.75 1.72 12.26
N VAL A 359 -14.55 1.40 11.25
CA VAL A 359 -15.18 0.10 11.08
C VAL A 359 -14.96 -0.40 9.66
N GLY A 360 -14.94 -1.71 9.49
CA GLY A 360 -14.76 -2.34 8.21
C GLY A 360 -15.70 -3.52 8.02
N PHE A 361 -16.02 -3.79 6.76
CA PHE A 361 -16.82 -4.92 6.35
C PHE A 361 -16.17 -5.60 5.14
N ARG A 362 -15.98 -6.91 5.20
CA ARG A 362 -15.21 -7.65 4.20
C ARG A 362 -15.94 -8.92 3.78
N TYR A 363 -15.76 -9.28 2.52
CA TYR A 363 -16.22 -10.53 1.91
C TYR A 363 -15.03 -11.31 1.38
N GLN A 364 -14.95 -12.60 1.69
CA GLN A 364 -13.92 -13.50 1.16
C GLN A 364 -14.26 -13.89 -0.28
N ILE A 365 -13.67 -13.17 -1.24
CA ILE A 365 -13.96 -13.30 -2.66
C ILE A 365 -13.19 -14.44 -3.32
N ALA A 366 -12.07 -14.90 -2.72
CA ALA A 366 -11.30 -16.05 -3.20
C ALA A 366 -10.83 -16.88 -2.00
N ARG A 367 -11.67 -17.88 -1.62
CA ARG A 367 -11.47 -18.68 -0.41
C ARG A 367 -10.15 -19.45 -0.39
N ARG A 368 -9.80 -20.09 -1.50
CA ARG A 368 -8.56 -20.89 -1.61
C ARG A 368 -7.28 -20.09 -1.47
N TYR A 369 -7.35 -18.79 -1.78
CA TYR A 369 -6.23 -17.85 -1.63
C TYR A 369 -6.30 -17.08 -0.30
N GLY A 370 -7.41 -17.20 0.44
CA GLY A 370 -7.65 -16.38 1.62
C GLY A 370 -7.66 -14.88 1.29
N PHE A 371 -8.33 -14.50 0.17
CA PHE A 371 -8.37 -13.14 -0.31
C PHE A 371 -9.73 -12.49 -0.04
N ASP A 372 -9.71 -11.40 0.69
CA ASP A 372 -10.88 -10.62 1.07
C ASP A 372 -10.95 -9.34 0.24
N VAL A 373 -12.18 -8.88 -0.01
CA VAL A 373 -12.47 -7.53 -0.50
C VAL A 373 -13.46 -6.87 0.45
N GLY A 374 -13.40 -5.55 0.58
CA GLY A 374 -14.29 -4.90 1.53
C GLY A 374 -14.28 -3.38 1.47
N ILE A 375 -14.97 -2.79 2.43
CA ILE A 375 -15.06 -1.35 2.62
C ILE A 375 -14.72 -1.05 4.08
N ASP A 376 -13.80 -0.11 4.29
CA ASP A 376 -13.51 0.48 5.59
C ASP A 376 -13.98 1.93 5.61
N VAL A 377 -14.59 2.36 6.70
CA VAL A 377 -14.91 3.75 6.98
C VAL A 377 -14.10 4.18 8.19
N ALA A 378 -13.28 5.19 8.03
CA ALA A 378 -12.35 5.68 9.05
C ALA A 378 -12.59 7.16 9.34
N ARG A 379 -12.59 7.50 10.62
CA ARG A 379 -12.57 8.88 11.09
C ARG A 379 -11.15 9.26 11.50
N GLY A 380 -10.60 10.26 10.81
CA GLY A 380 -9.36 10.94 11.17
C GLY A 380 -9.61 12.21 11.97
N PRO A 381 -8.55 13.00 12.26
CA PRO A 381 -8.69 14.27 12.97
C PRO A 381 -9.57 15.28 12.25
N GLU A 382 -9.49 15.36 10.93
CA GLU A 382 -10.21 16.34 10.11
C GLU A 382 -11.52 15.81 9.55
N GLU A 383 -11.50 14.62 8.96
CA GLU A 383 -12.60 14.13 8.14
C GLU A 383 -12.86 12.64 8.31
N THR A 384 -13.98 12.20 7.73
CA THR A 384 -14.31 10.78 7.60
C THR A 384 -14.08 10.34 6.18
N VAL A 385 -13.30 9.28 6.01
CA VAL A 385 -12.89 8.73 4.72
C VAL A 385 -13.35 7.30 4.62
N TRP A 386 -13.72 6.86 3.44
CA TRP A 386 -14.00 5.47 3.17
C TRP A 386 -12.98 4.89 2.18
N TYR A 387 -12.69 3.60 2.31
CA TYR A 387 -11.70 2.89 1.50
C TYR A 387 -12.29 1.58 1.00
N ILE A 388 -11.99 1.24 -0.24
CA ILE A 388 -12.13 -0.13 -0.70
C ILE A 388 -10.86 -0.87 -0.33
N THR A 389 -10.99 -2.03 0.29
CA THR A 389 -9.87 -2.86 0.75
C THR A 389 -9.77 -4.15 -0.05
N ALA A 390 -8.55 -4.57 -0.33
CA ALA A 390 -8.23 -5.84 -0.98
C ALA A 390 -7.15 -6.55 -0.16
N GLY A 391 -7.45 -7.75 0.33
CA GLY A 391 -6.63 -8.42 1.34
C GLY A 391 -6.80 -7.80 2.75
N SER A 392 -5.74 -7.79 3.54
CA SER A 392 -5.73 -7.06 4.81
C SER A 392 -5.55 -5.57 4.55
N ALA A 393 -6.02 -4.73 5.46
CA ALA A 393 -5.85 -3.27 5.37
C ALA A 393 -4.37 -2.83 5.36
N TRP A 394 -3.45 -3.70 5.73
CA TRP A 394 -2.01 -3.46 5.82
C TRP A 394 -1.18 -4.25 4.81
N ALA A 395 -1.79 -5.16 4.04
CA ALA A 395 -1.13 -5.78 2.92
C ALA A 395 -0.91 -4.69 1.86
N GLY A 396 0.29 -4.16 1.79
CA GLY A 396 0.70 -3.33 0.67
C GLY A 396 0.82 -4.23 -0.56
N ILE A 397 -0.18 -4.19 -1.44
CA ILE A 397 -0.08 -4.69 -2.81
C ILE A 397 0.20 -3.49 -3.70
#